data_82300139d53b99af8012e00023ad3e31
#
_entry.id   82300139d53b99af8012e00023ad3e31
#
_cell.length_a   1.000
_cell.length_b   1.000
_cell.length_c   1.000
_cell.angle_alpha   90.00
_cell.angle_beta   90.00
_cell.angle_gamma   90.00
#
_symmetry.space_group_name_H-M   'P 1'
#
loop_
_entity.id
_entity.type
_entity.pdbx_description
1 polymer ?
#
loop_
_entity_poly.entity_id
_entity_poly.type
_entity_poly.pdbx_seq_one_letter_code
_entity_poly.pdbx_strand_id
1 'polypeptide(L)'
;MIKHNELVIGGVRTSSFPFKIIIKESRSFELSESKTQLLEHDGINGAILQSNSHRPSIKKVFTMQMINPSEDELNQFMALLVREKFWLESERLKTTKWWCYKIEATEAVEEASGLFIAKITFICHPTKFFKDTDTQTLTGNGVLRVQGSALAFPKITVVGQSASETSFTIGDQVIKLEKL
;
A
#
# COMPACT_ATOMS: atom_id res chain seq x y z
N MET A 1 3.71 -7.81 -27.66
CA MET A 1 3.44 -8.80 -26.61
C MET A 1 2.69 -8.07 -25.49
N ILE A 2 1.43 -8.39 -25.22
CA ILE A 2 0.68 -7.76 -24.13
C ILE A 2 1.26 -8.34 -22.83
N LYS A 3 1.93 -7.49 -22.06
CA LYS A 3 2.33 -7.88 -20.71
C LYS A 3 1.06 -7.98 -19.87
N HIS A 4 0.80 -9.16 -19.35
CA HIS A 4 -0.27 -9.35 -18.38
C HIS A 4 0.06 -8.56 -17.11
N ASN A 5 -0.98 -8.01 -16.48
CA ASN A 5 -0.81 -7.38 -15.19
C ASN A 5 -0.36 -8.43 -14.18
N GLU A 6 0.78 -8.20 -13.54
CA GLU A 6 1.35 -9.06 -12.53
C GLU A 6 1.09 -8.46 -11.15
N LEU A 7 0.74 -9.29 -10.18
CA LEU A 7 0.72 -8.93 -8.77
C LEU A 7 1.88 -9.59 -8.03
N VAL A 8 2.38 -8.87 -7.04
CA VAL A 8 3.28 -9.42 -6.02
C VAL A 8 2.54 -9.43 -4.69
N ILE A 9 2.25 -10.60 -4.17
CA ILE A 9 1.48 -10.83 -2.95
C ILE A 9 2.44 -11.32 -1.87
N GLY A 10 2.76 -10.47 -0.90
CA GLY A 10 3.69 -10.83 0.16
C GLY A 10 5.06 -11.29 -0.34
N GLY A 11 5.56 -10.66 -1.40
CA GLY A 11 6.84 -11.00 -2.02
C GLY A 11 6.78 -12.12 -3.08
N VAL A 12 5.65 -12.81 -3.22
CA VAL A 12 5.47 -13.87 -4.22
C VAL A 12 4.81 -13.29 -5.47
N ARG A 13 5.42 -13.49 -6.62
CA ARG A 13 4.89 -13.04 -7.92
C ARG A 13 3.83 -14.00 -8.44
N THR A 14 2.76 -13.48 -9.01
CA THR A 14 1.76 -14.34 -9.67
C THR A 14 2.32 -15.05 -10.90
N SER A 15 3.36 -14.50 -11.53
CA SER A 15 4.07 -15.14 -12.65
C SER A 15 5.03 -16.27 -12.24
N SER A 16 5.31 -16.45 -10.94
CA SER A 16 6.17 -17.54 -10.47
C SER A 16 5.46 -18.90 -10.36
N PHE A 17 4.14 -18.90 -10.50
CA PHE A 17 3.38 -20.15 -10.52
C PHE A 17 3.56 -20.87 -11.88
N PRO A 18 3.55 -22.21 -11.89
CA PRO A 18 3.81 -22.99 -13.11
C PRO A 18 2.65 -22.90 -14.12
N PHE A 19 1.48 -22.44 -13.69
CA PHE A 19 0.32 -22.21 -14.56
C PHE A 19 0.12 -20.71 -14.85
N LYS A 20 -0.63 -20.40 -15.89
CA LYS A 20 -0.82 -19.01 -16.33
C LYS A 20 -1.94 -18.35 -15.53
N ILE A 21 -1.60 -17.22 -14.88
CA ILE A 21 -2.55 -16.36 -14.19
C ILE A 21 -2.73 -15.06 -14.99
N ILE A 22 -3.96 -14.77 -15.40
CA ILE A 22 -4.33 -13.53 -16.08
C ILE A 22 -5.13 -12.68 -15.10
N ILE A 23 -4.64 -11.48 -14.83
CA ILE A 23 -5.29 -10.58 -13.87
C ILE A 23 -6.05 -9.51 -14.64
N LYS A 24 -7.37 -9.46 -14.42
CA LYS A 24 -8.21 -8.37 -14.88
C LYS A 24 -8.24 -7.31 -13.79
N GLU A 25 -7.65 -6.17 -14.08
CA GLU A 25 -7.68 -5.00 -13.22
C GLU A 25 -8.28 -3.83 -13.97
N SER A 26 -9.34 -3.25 -13.45
CA SER A 26 -9.77 -1.91 -13.86
C SER A 26 -8.87 -0.88 -13.17
N ARG A 27 -8.32 0.07 -13.93
CA ARG A 27 -7.62 1.20 -13.33
C ARG A 27 -8.63 2.03 -12.54
N SER A 28 -8.64 1.87 -11.24
CA SER A 28 -9.43 2.70 -10.33
C SER A 28 -8.50 3.45 -9.38
N PHE A 29 -8.68 4.76 -9.32
CA PHE A 29 -8.06 5.61 -8.30
C PHE A 29 -9.14 5.89 -7.26
N GLU A 30 -9.15 5.10 -6.20
CA GLU A 30 -10.09 5.26 -5.11
C GLU A 30 -9.49 6.15 -4.05
N LEU A 31 -10.26 7.12 -3.62
CA LEU A 31 -9.99 7.91 -2.43
C LEU A 31 -10.88 7.38 -1.31
N SER A 32 -10.27 6.96 -0.21
CA SER A 32 -11.04 6.60 0.97
C SER A 32 -11.70 7.85 1.56
N GLU A 33 -12.98 7.79 1.85
CA GLU A 33 -13.69 8.85 2.56
C GLU A 33 -13.07 9.07 3.94
N SER A 34 -13.15 10.30 4.43
CA SER A 34 -12.75 10.57 5.82
C SER A 34 -13.79 10.00 6.79
N LYS A 35 -13.36 9.54 7.96
CA LYS A 35 -14.26 9.18 9.05
C LYS A 35 -14.80 10.46 9.70
N THR A 36 -15.76 11.08 9.04
CA THR A 36 -16.41 12.32 9.50
C THR A 36 -17.88 12.06 9.77
N GLN A 37 -18.41 12.72 10.78
CA GLN A 37 -19.84 12.76 11.06
C GLN A 37 -20.32 14.21 10.93
N LEU A 38 -21.45 14.39 10.27
CA LEU A 38 -22.18 15.64 10.25
C LEU A 38 -23.24 15.56 11.35
N LEU A 39 -23.13 16.43 12.35
CA LEU A 39 -24.08 16.54 13.43
C LEU A 39 -25.00 17.72 13.12
N GLU A 40 -26.26 17.42 12.84
CA GLU A 40 -27.32 18.41 12.70
C GLU A 40 -27.92 18.69 14.09
N HIS A 41 -28.13 19.94 14.39
CA HIS A 41 -28.71 20.35 15.69
C HIS A 41 -29.85 21.34 15.44
N ASP A 42 -30.97 21.13 16.13
CA ASP A 42 -32.09 22.06 16.11
C ASP A 42 -31.65 23.42 16.68
N GLY A 43 -31.63 24.46 15.88
CA GLY A 43 -31.20 25.81 16.28
C GLY A 43 -29.88 26.28 15.67
N ILE A 44 -29.24 25.48 14.85
CA ILE A 44 -28.06 25.87 14.06
C ILE A 44 -28.39 25.67 12.58
N ASN A 45 -28.20 26.72 11.78
CA ASN A 45 -28.27 26.57 10.33
C ASN A 45 -27.05 25.83 9.81
N GLY A 46 -27.24 24.61 9.28
CA GLY A 46 -26.19 23.75 8.78
C GLY A 46 -25.83 22.63 9.76
N ALA A 47 -24.65 22.04 9.61
CA ALA A 47 -24.19 20.92 10.42
C ALA A 47 -22.78 21.17 10.97
N ILE A 48 -22.50 20.59 12.15
CA ILE A 48 -21.16 20.59 12.72
C ILE A 48 -20.41 19.40 12.17
N LEU A 49 -19.25 19.65 11.56
CA LEU A 49 -18.36 18.59 11.07
C LEU A 49 -17.48 18.07 12.20
N GLN A 50 -17.76 16.86 12.63
CA GLN A 50 -16.88 16.14 13.56
C GLN A 50 -15.96 15.22 12.76
N SER A 51 -14.67 15.54 12.70
CA SER A 51 -13.66 14.77 11.97
C SER A 51 -12.55 14.34 12.91
N ASN A 52 -12.12 13.08 12.77
CA ASN A 52 -10.94 12.57 13.46
C ASN A 52 -9.71 12.47 12.51
N SER A 53 -9.81 13.00 11.29
CA SER A 53 -8.76 12.97 10.26
C SER A 53 -8.31 11.57 9.82
N HIS A 54 -8.97 10.51 10.28
CA HIS A 54 -8.67 9.14 9.91
C HIS A 54 -9.53 8.66 8.73
N ARG A 55 -9.02 7.68 8.01
CA ARG A 55 -9.70 7.06 6.87
C ARG A 55 -9.89 5.56 7.13
N PRO A 56 -11.01 4.97 6.68
CA PRO A 56 -11.21 3.53 6.75
C PRO A 56 -10.27 2.79 5.77
N SER A 57 -10.10 1.50 6.00
CA SER A 57 -9.44 0.62 5.05
C SER A 57 -10.18 0.63 3.71
N ILE A 58 -9.43 0.39 2.63
CA ILE A 58 -9.98 0.28 1.27
C ILE A 58 -9.99 -1.17 0.81
N LYS A 59 -10.94 -1.49 -0.07
CA LYS A 59 -11.03 -2.80 -0.70
C LYS A 59 -10.45 -2.72 -2.11
N LYS A 60 -9.46 -3.57 -2.41
CA LYS A 60 -8.92 -3.76 -3.75
C LYS A 60 -9.34 -5.11 -4.28
N VAL A 61 -10.09 -5.09 -5.37
CA VAL A 61 -10.65 -6.29 -5.98
C VAL A 61 -9.94 -6.60 -7.27
N PHE A 62 -9.44 -7.83 -7.40
CA PHE A 62 -8.82 -8.34 -8.61
C PHE A 62 -9.54 -9.61 -9.04
N THR A 63 -9.91 -9.67 -10.31
CA THR A 63 -10.40 -10.90 -10.93
C THR A 63 -9.23 -11.60 -11.58
N MET A 64 -8.95 -12.83 -11.18
CA MET A 64 -7.85 -13.64 -11.68
C MET A 64 -8.41 -14.82 -12.46
N GLN A 65 -7.89 -15.03 -13.65
CA GLN A 65 -8.17 -16.19 -14.49
C GLN A 65 -6.95 -17.09 -14.47
N MET A 66 -7.12 -18.32 -14.06
CA MET A 66 -6.07 -19.34 -13.95
C MET A 66 -6.33 -20.41 -15.02
N ILE A 67 -5.32 -20.67 -15.83
CA ILE A 67 -5.44 -21.55 -17.00
C ILE A 67 -4.69 -22.85 -16.75
N ASN A 68 -5.43 -23.94 -16.78
CA ASN A 68 -4.96 -25.31 -16.60
C ASN A 68 -4.09 -25.54 -15.36
N PRO A 69 -4.46 -25.02 -14.16
CA PRO A 69 -3.75 -25.41 -12.95
C PRO A 69 -4.08 -26.86 -12.61
N SER A 70 -3.13 -27.61 -12.10
CA SER A 70 -3.41 -28.85 -11.38
C SER A 70 -4.04 -28.54 -10.02
N GLU A 71 -4.66 -29.52 -9.38
CA GLU A 71 -5.24 -29.36 -8.05
C GLU A 71 -4.21 -28.90 -7.02
N ASP A 72 -3.02 -29.48 -7.03
CA ASP A 72 -1.94 -29.13 -6.11
C ASP A 72 -1.45 -27.69 -6.32
N GLU A 73 -1.32 -27.26 -7.56
CA GLU A 73 -0.93 -25.89 -7.92
C GLU A 73 -1.98 -24.86 -7.49
N LEU A 74 -3.26 -25.21 -7.67
CA LEU A 74 -4.37 -24.37 -7.22
C LEU A 74 -4.37 -24.24 -5.69
N ASN A 75 -4.16 -25.36 -4.98
CA ASN A 75 -4.06 -25.38 -3.52
C ASN A 75 -2.87 -24.54 -3.03
N GLN A 76 -1.73 -24.59 -3.68
CA GLN A 76 -0.56 -23.74 -3.37
C GLN A 76 -0.87 -22.26 -3.57
N PHE A 77 -1.57 -21.93 -4.65
CA PHE A 77 -2.00 -20.54 -4.90
C PHE A 77 -3.00 -20.08 -3.84
N MET A 78 -4.00 -20.90 -3.51
CA MET A 78 -4.97 -20.56 -2.47
C MET A 78 -4.33 -20.42 -1.09
N ALA A 79 -3.31 -21.20 -0.76
CA ALA A 79 -2.54 -21.09 0.47
C ALA A 79 -1.80 -19.74 0.58
N LEU A 80 -1.37 -19.15 -0.56
CA LEU A 80 -0.81 -17.79 -0.57
C LEU A 80 -1.83 -16.76 -0.10
N LEU A 81 -3.11 -16.96 -0.37
CA LEU A 81 -4.19 -16.02 -0.06
C LEU A 81 -4.61 -16.01 1.41
N VAL A 82 -4.15 -16.95 2.23
CA VAL A 82 -4.42 -17.00 3.68
C VAL A 82 -3.53 -16.01 4.47
N ARG A 83 -2.55 -15.41 3.82
CA ARG A 83 -1.58 -14.51 4.47
C ARG A 83 -2.24 -13.24 4.99
N GLU A 84 -1.65 -12.72 6.08
CA GLU A 84 -2.00 -11.45 6.70
C GLU A 84 -0.79 -10.51 6.72
N LYS A 85 -1.04 -9.19 6.78
CA LYS A 85 -0.02 -8.14 6.98
C LYS A 85 1.13 -8.22 5.97
N PHE A 86 0.84 -7.99 4.72
CA PHE A 86 1.81 -8.08 3.64
C PHE A 86 1.72 -6.89 2.67
N TRP A 87 2.77 -6.73 1.86
CA TRP A 87 2.77 -5.79 0.75
C TRP A 87 2.10 -6.39 -0.48
N LEU A 88 1.19 -5.61 -1.07
CA LEU A 88 0.59 -5.91 -2.37
C LEU A 88 1.12 -4.91 -3.39
N GLU A 89 1.72 -5.43 -4.45
CA GLU A 89 2.22 -4.63 -5.57
C GLU A 89 1.54 -5.06 -6.87
N SER A 90 1.30 -4.09 -7.74
CA SER A 90 0.85 -4.30 -9.11
C SER A 90 1.91 -3.77 -10.07
N GLU A 91 2.18 -4.51 -11.14
CA GLU A 91 3.06 -4.05 -12.22
C GLU A 91 2.53 -2.80 -12.92
N ARG A 92 1.23 -2.55 -12.86
CA ARG A 92 0.61 -1.32 -13.39
C ARG A 92 0.89 -0.09 -12.56
N LEU A 93 1.19 -0.25 -11.28
CA LEU A 93 1.61 0.83 -10.38
C LEU A 93 3.11 0.79 -10.21
N LYS A 94 3.81 1.65 -10.94
CA LYS A 94 5.28 1.63 -10.99
C LYS A 94 5.92 2.13 -9.70
N THR A 95 5.32 3.13 -9.07
CA THR A 95 5.93 3.87 -7.97
C THR A 95 5.33 3.56 -6.60
N THR A 96 4.14 2.96 -6.55
CA THR A 96 3.41 2.77 -5.30
C THR A 96 2.97 1.33 -5.09
N LYS A 97 2.78 0.98 -3.81
CA LYS A 97 2.28 -0.32 -3.33
C LYS A 97 1.27 -0.09 -2.20
N TRP A 98 0.50 -1.15 -1.89
CA TRP A 98 -0.45 -1.13 -0.78
C TRP A 98 0.05 -2.00 0.37
N TRP A 99 -0.21 -1.55 1.58
CA TRP A 99 -0.13 -2.40 2.75
C TRP A 99 -1.47 -3.09 2.95
N CYS A 100 -1.50 -4.41 2.86
CA CYS A 100 -2.69 -5.23 3.04
C CYS A 100 -2.72 -5.83 4.44
N TYR A 101 -3.89 -5.75 5.06
CA TYR A 101 -4.13 -6.37 6.37
C TYR A 101 -4.46 -7.85 6.22
N LYS A 102 -5.37 -8.15 5.28
CA LYS A 102 -5.84 -9.51 4.99
C LYS A 102 -6.52 -9.56 3.63
N ILE A 103 -6.82 -10.77 3.20
CA ILE A 103 -7.69 -11.08 2.06
C ILE A 103 -9.04 -11.53 2.63
N GLU A 104 -10.15 -11.10 2.02
CA GLU A 104 -11.46 -11.67 2.32
C GLU A 104 -11.52 -13.10 1.79
N ALA A 105 -12.38 -13.93 2.37
CA ALA A 105 -12.62 -15.28 1.88
C ALA A 105 -12.96 -15.24 0.39
N THR A 106 -12.32 -16.10 -0.37
CA THR A 106 -12.48 -16.19 -1.82
C THR A 106 -12.56 -17.65 -2.22
N GLU A 107 -13.17 -17.89 -3.37
CA GLU A 107 -13.23 -19.20 -4.01
C GLU A 107 -12.70 -19.09 -5.44
N ALA A 108 -12.17 -20.17 -5.95
CA ALA A 108 -11.83 -20.33 -7.35
C ALA A 108 -12.87 -21.27 -7.97
N VAL A 109 -13.61 -20.76 -8.96
CA VAL A 109 -14.67 -21.52 -9.62
C VAL A 109 -14.21 -21.91 -11.02
N GLU A 110 -14.39 -23.15 -11.39
CA GLU A 110 -14.16 -23.62 -12.75
C GLU A 110 -15.34 -23.20 -13.62
N GLU A 111 -15.11 -22.24 -14.52
CA GLU A 111 -16.14 -21.79 -15.47
C GLU A 111 -16.12 -22.56 -16.78
N ALA A 112 -14.99 -23.12 -17.14
CA ALA A 112 -14.82 -24.00 -18.30
C ALA A 112 -13.68 -24.98 -18.01
N SER A 113 -13.63 -26.08 -18.74
CA SER A 113 -12.58 -27.10 -18.55
C SER A 113 -11.19 -26.48 -18.51
N GLY A 114 -10.53 -26.58 -17.37
CA GLY A 114 -9.19 -26.00 -17.14
C GLY A 114 -9.15 -24.48 -16.96
N LEU A 115 -10.29 -23.79 -16.91
CA LEU A 115 -10.34 -22.34 -16.66
C LEU A 115 -10.99 -22.05 -15.30
N PHE A 116 -10.18 -21.66 -14.34
CA PHE A 116 -10.65 -21.24 -13.02
C PHE A 116 -10.66 -19.72 -12.91
N ILE A 117 -11.72 -19.17 -12.31
CA ILE A 117 -11.85 -17.74 -12.04
C ILE A 117 -11.99 -17.53 -10.55
N ALA A 118 -11.17 -16.61 -10.01
CA ALA A 118 -11.26 -16.16 -8.63
C ALA A 118 -11.38 -14.65 -8.56
N LYS A 119 -12.33 -14.15 -7.75
CA LYS A 119 -12.47 -12.73 -7.42
C LYS A 119 -11.92 -12.51 -6.03
N ILE A 120 -10.72 -11.91 -5.95
CA ILE A 120 -9.97 -11.75 -4.71
C ILE A 120 -10.08 -10.32 -4.22
N THR A 121 -10.51 -10.15 -2.98
CA THR A 121 -10.67 -8.86 -2.31
C THR A 121 -9.61 -8.68 -1.24
N PHE A 122 -8.71 -7.72 -1.45
CA PHE A 122 -7.66 -7.32 -0.51
C PHE A 122 -8.14 -6.15 0.34
N ILE A 123 -8.06 -6.28 1.67
CA ILE A 123 -8.33 -5.19 2.61
C ILE A 123 -7.02 -4.46 2.87
N CYS A 124 -6.92 -3.25 2.36
CA CYS A 124 -5.68 -2.48 2.35
C CYS A 124 -5.78 -1.20 3.20
N HIS A 125 -4.62 -0.72 3.59
CA HIS A 125 -4.47 0.60 4.20
C HIS A 125 -4.95 1.69 3.22
N PRO A 126 -5.63 2.74 3.68
CA PRO A 126 -6.16 3.80 2.81
C PRO A 126 -5.08 4.59 2.08
N THR A 127 -3.88 4.64 2.64
CA THR A 127 -2.74 5.33 2.04
C THR A 127 -1.90 4.36 1.22
N LYS A 128 -1.48 4.78 0.03
CA LYS A 128 -0.48 4.07 -0.76
C LYS A 128 0.92 4.47 -0.29
N PHE A 129 1.84 3.54 -0.34
CA PHE A 129 3.23 3.73 0.02
C PHE A 129 4.09 3.70 -1.24
N PHE A 130 5.21 4.42 -1.24
CA PHE A 130 6.19 4.30 -2.31
C PHE A 130 6.86 2.92 -2.27
N LYS A 131 7.19 2.38 -3.45
CA LYS A 131 7.94 1.12 -3.56
C LYS A 131 9.38 1.33 -3.14
N ASP A 132 9.96 2.44 -3.58
CA ASP A 132 11.35 2.79 -3.31
C ASP A 132 11.44 3.84 -2.19
N THR A 133 12.47 3.72 -1.37
CA THR A 133 12.80 4.71 -0.36
C THR A 133 13.55 5.85 -1.02
N ASP A 134 13.00 7.07 -0.93
CA ASP A 134 13.73 8.27 -1.36
C ASP A 134 14.72 8.66 -0.26
N THR A 135 16.00 8.58 -0.57
CA THR A 135 17.07 9.02 0.34
C THR A 135 17.68 10.29 -0.22
N GLN A 136 17.59 11.36 0.54
CA GLN A 136 18.19 12.65 0.20
C GLN A 136 19.31 12.96 1.18
N THR A 137 20.46 13.39 0.66
CA THR A 137 21.63 13.73 1.46
C THR A 137 21.91 15.23 1.34
N LEU A 138 22.08 15.88 2.48
CA LEU A 138 22.52 17.28 2.56
C LEU A 138 23.90 17.32 3.23
N THR A 139 24.81 18.10 2.65
CA THR A 139 26.14 18.37 3.22
C THR A 139 26.21 19.70 3.96
N GLY A 140 25.08 20.39 4.07
CA GLY A 140 24.93 21.70 4.73
C GLY A 140 23.46 22.08 4.78
N ASN A 141 23.21 23.38 4.97
CA ASN A 141 21.83 23.89 4.96
C ASN A 141 21.17 23.69 3.61
N GLY A 142 19.92 23.24 3.61
CA GLY A 142 19.19 22.99 2.39
C GLY A 142 17.73 22.63 2.63
N VAL A 143 17.01 22.44 1.55
CA VAL A 143 15.58 22.06 1.57
C VAL A 143 15.44 20.66 1.01
N LEU A 144 14.76 19.80 1.75
CA LEU A 144 14.41 18.46 1.31
C LEU A 144 13.09 18.49 0.53
N ARG A 145 13.05 17.74 -0.56
CA ARG A 145 11.81 17.54 -1.31
C ARG A 145 10.95 16.50 -0.59
N VAL A 146 9.79 16.94 -0.13
CA VAL A 146 8.80 16.01 0.45
C VAL A 146 8.01 15.34 -0.69
N GLN A 147 8.04 14.01 -0.72
CA GLN A 147 7.25 13.23 -1.65
C GLN A 147 5.94 12.78 -0.99
N GLY A 148 4.85 12.82 -1.80
CA GLY A 148 3.55 12.35 -1.35
C GLY A 148 2.69 13.42 -0.68
N SER A 149 1.46 13.02 -0.33
CA SER A 149 0.42 13.90 0.23
C SER A 149 -0.02 13.47 1.64
N ALA A 150 0.49 12.36 2.15
CA ALA A 150 0.20 11.87 3.48
C ALA A 150 1.34 12.19 4.44
N LEU A 151 1.01 12.34 5.72
CA LEU A 151 1.99 12.52 6.79
C LEU A 151 2.98 11.34 6.77
N ALA A 152 4.27 11.65 6.76
CA ALA A 152 5.36 10.67 6.78
C ALA A 152 6.25 10.92 7.99
N PHE A 153 6.83 9.83 8.49
CA PHE A 153 7.81 9.86 9.58
C PHE A 153 9.19 9.54 9.00
N PRO A 154 10.00 10.56 8.64
CA PRO A 154 11.30 10.33 8.04
C PRO A 154 12.27 9.75 9.07
N LYS A 155 13.17 8.87 8.61
CA LYS A 155 14.36 8.51 9.36
C LYS A 155 15.47 9.48 9.00
N ILE A 156 15.97 10.20 10.00
CA ILE A 156 17.08 11.14 9.82
C ILE A 156 18.33 10.49 10.36
N THR A 157 19.38 10.45 9.55
CA THR A 157 20.70 9.97 9.95
C THR A 157 21.68 11.13 9.81
N VAL A 158 22.31 11.50 10.92
CA VAL A 158 23.37 12.52 10.94
C VAL A 158 24.71 11.79 11.05
N VAL A 159 25.62 12.11 10.15
CA VAL A 159 26.98 11.53 10.14
C VAL A 159 27.98 12.68 10.24
N GLY A 160 28.84 12.64 11.25
CA GLY A 160 29.86 13.68 11.44
C GLY A 160 30.66 13.42 12.69
N GLN A 161 31.67 14.25 12.91
CA GLN A 161 32.46 14.33 14.14
C GLN A 161 32.40 15.75 14.66
N SER A 162 32.15 15.91 15.95
CA SER A 162 32.17 17.21 16.61
C SER A 162 32.88 17.11 17.94
N ALA A 163 33.78 18.04 18.18
CA ALA A 163 34.50 18.14 19.45
C ALA A 163 33.68 18.84 20.55
N SER A 164 32.54 19.42 20.18
CA SER A 164 31.66 20.18 21.07
C SER A 164 30.18 19.79 20.80
N GLU A 165 29.30 20.21 21.70
CA GLU A 165 27.87 20.13 21.51
C GLU A 165 27.47 20.74 20.16
N THR A 166 26.68 20.05 19.39
CA THR A 166 26.26 20.47 18.06
C THR A 166 24.75 20.43 17.99
N SER A 167 24.15 21.40 17.33
CA SER A 167 22.71 21.42 17.08
C SER A 167 22.41 21.53 15.59
N PHE A 168 21.30 20.94 15.17
CA PHE A 168 20.74 21.13 13.85
C PHE A 168 19.23 21.42 13.96
N THR A 169 18.72 22.19 13.02
CA THR A 169 17.32 22.62 13.02
C THR A 169 16.58 21.98 11.86
N ILE A 170 15.38 21.47 12.12
CA ILE A 170 14.46 20.92 11.11
C ILE A 170 13.13 21.68 11.24
N GLY A 171 12.82 22.54 10.27
CA GLY A 171 11.69 23.45 10.41
C GLY A 171 11.89 24.34 11.65
N ASP A 172 10.95 24.30 12.57
CA ASP A 172 10.99 25.07 13.82
C ASP A 172 11.59 24.29 15.00
N GLN A 173 12.03 23.04 14.77
CA GLN A 173 12.56 22.18 15.83
C GLN A 173 14.09 22.22 15.85
N VAL A 174 14.65 22.48 17.02
CA VAL A 174 16.10 22.40 17.26
C VAL A 174 16.42 21.09 17.97
N ILE A 175 17.27 20.29 17.36
CA ILE A 175 17.76 19.03 17.90
C ILE A 175 19.21 19.22 18.32
N LYS A 176 19.49 19.02 19.60
CA LYS A 176 20.84 19.11 20.16
C LYS A 176 21.44 17.70 20.23
N LEU A 177 22.66 17.59 19.79
CA LEU A 177 23.48 16.39 19.90
C LEU A 177 24.55 16.67 20.96
N GLU A 178 24.55 15.88 22.03
CA GLU A 178 25.62 15.88 22.98
C GLU A 178 26.87 15.30 22.35
N LYS A 179 28.03 15.66 22.91
CA LYS A 179 29.33 15.09 22.49
C LYS A 179 29.28 13.58 22.71
N LEU A 180 29.49 12.81 21.65
CA LEU A 180 29.71 11.37 21.68
C LEU A 180 31.19 11.07 21.89
#